data_b432710e7c01ebdce7eeeda8aa343344
#
_entry.id   b432710e7c01ebdce7eeeda8aa343344
#
_cell.length_a   1.000
_cell.length_b   1.000
_cell.length_c   1.000
_cell.angle_alpha   90.00
_cell.angle_beta   90.00
_cell.angle_gamma   90.00
#
_symmetry.space_group_name_H-M   'P 1'
#
loop_
_entity.id
_entity.type
_entity.pdbx_description
1 polymer ?
#
loop_
_entity_poly.entity_id
_entity_poly.type
_entity_poly.pdbx_seq_one_letter_code
_entity_poly.pdbx_strand_id
1 'polypeptide(L)'
;MLSQDSDEATEIASQIEAINAQRQEFVEEVFGAAKQIALSDKHANDQVLVVAGENWHQGILGIVASRLVELLHKPVIVLSLIDGIYKGSGRTYNNFDLYQLMGQYRSFYDTFGGHASALGLAISPENLSALREQLAVLPTLDVPEISVAVNMMLPVSKMAIPVYEGLTLLEPFGTGNVQPTFGVQEPTIEKAVTMGSTNQHLKLTLANQIEAVGFNHPEWTTIVAHPANISFVATMGLNYFRGKKRLQLLLTDVSMPPIVENDAHKKFFGHVYKFIYAHQDLNFAQNLDKIAEQLNITKNDLNIMVQVFIELGFVKVIDGGFVKVIPNAPQKTLTTSKTYHKFLANR
;
A
#
# COMPACT_ATOMS: atom_id res chain seq x y z
N MET A 1 -11.13 29.97 -13.09
CA MET A 1 -9.76 29.70 -13.63
C MET A 1 -9.36 30.61 -14.79
N LEU A 2 -10.32 31.13 -15.56
CA LEU A 2 -10.04 32.04 -16.69
C LEU A 2 -10.40 33.50 -16.37
N SER A 3 -10.89 33.81 -15.17
CA SER A 3 -11.20 35.16 -14.74
C SER A 3 -9.93 36.01 -14.67
N GLN A 4 -10.02 37.22 -15.16
CA GLN A 4 -8.97 38.27 -15.00
C GLN A 4 -9.25 39.16 -13.79
N ASP A 5 -10.39 38.99 -13.13
CA ASP A 5 -10.76 39.67 -11.89
C ASP A 5 -10.23 38.87 -10.70
N SER A 6 -9.37 39.53 -9.89
CA SER A 6 -8.72 38.90 -8.73
C SER A 6 -9.74 38.51 -7.64
N ASP A 7 -10.77 39.33 -7.44
CA ASP A 7 -11.74 39.15 -6.36
C ASP A 7 -12.68 37.99 -6.72
N GLU A 8 -13.15 37.93 -7.98
CA GLU A 8 -13.92 36.82 -8.50
C GLU A 8 -13.12 35.50 -8.46
N ALA A 9 -11.84 35.54 -8.87
CA ALA A 9 -10.97 34.37 -8.84
C ALA A 9 -10.75 33.84 -7.42
N THR A 10 -10.62 34.73 -6.45
CA THR A 10 -10.46 34.39 -5.03
C THR A 10 -11.73 33.77 -4.44
N GLU A 11 -12.90 34.34 -4.77
CA GLU A 11 -14.18 33.82 -4.33
C GLU A 11 -14.42 32.40 -4.88
N ILE A 12 -14.21 32.19 -6.18
CA ILE A 12 -14.34 30.87 -6.82
C ILE A 12 -13.35 29.88 -6.20
N ALA A 13 -12.11 30.25 -5.97
CA ALA A 13 -11.10 29.39 -5.33
C ALA A 13 -11.55 28.94 -3.94
N SER A 14 -12.05 29.87 -3.12
CA SER A 14 -12.57 29.56 -1.78
C SER A 14 -13.76 28.62 -1.81
N GLN A 15 -14.69 28.80 -2.77
CA GLN A 15 -15.81 27.89 -2.95
C GLN A 15 -15.35 26.47 -3.36
N ILE A 16 -14.40 26.36 -4.28
CA ILE A 16 -13.83 25.08 -4.71
C ILE A 16 -13.12 24.38 -3.54
N GLU A 17 -12.35 25.12 -2.73
CA GLU A 17 -11.67 24.57 -1.55
C GLU A 17 -12.69 24.03 -0.53
N ALA A 18 -13.76 24.76 -0.25
CA ALA A 18 -14.82 24.30 0.66
C ALA A 18 -15.50 23.02 0.17
N ILE A 19 -15.85 22.97 -1.13
CA ILE A 19 -16.45 21.76 -1.75
C ILE A 19 -15.47 20.58 -1.72
N ASN A 20 -14.18 20.84 -1.96
CA ASN A 20 -13.16 19.82 -1.92
C ASN A 20 -12.95 19.27 -0.50
N ALA A 21 -12.98 20.11 0.52
CA ALA A 21 -12.91 19.69 1.92
C ALA A 21 -14.11 18.78 2.28
N GLN A 22 -15.32 19.20 1.92
CA GLN A 22 -16.53 18.38 2.12
C GLN A 22 -16.44 17.04 1.39
N ARG A 23 -15.95 17.03 0.13
CA ARG A 23 -15.74 15.79 -0.60
C ARG A 23 -14.76 14.87 0.11
N GLN A 24 -13.67 15.41 0.69
CA GLN A 24 -12.69 14.63 1.45
C GLN A 24 -13.32 14.00 2.69
N GLU A 25 -14.13 14.73 3.45
CA GLU A 25 -14.87 14.20 4.60
C GLU A 25 -15.77 13.02 4.21
N PHE A 26 -16.56 13.17 3.16
CA PHE A 26 -17.40 12.07 2.65
C PHE A 26 -16.57 10.86 2.19
N VAL A 27 -15.42 11.08 1.57
CA VAL A 27 -14.53 9.99 1.17
C VAL A 27 -13.99 9.24 2.39
N GLU A 28 -13.58 9.94 3.46
CA GLU A 28 -13.08 9.30 4.68
C GLU A 28 -14.18 8.49 5.38
N GLU A 29 -15.38 9.05 5.51
CA GLU A 29 -16.52 8.36 6.11
C GLU A 29 -16.86 7.07 5.36
N VAL A 30 -17.07 7.18 4.04
CA VAL A 30 -17.45 6.03 3.21
C VAL A 30 -16.31 5.01 3.11
N PHE A 31 -15.06 5.46 3.04
CA PHE A 31 -13.90 4.57 3.06
C PHE A 31 -13.80 3.80 4.37
N GLY A 32 -14.04 4.45 5.52
CA GLY A 32 -14.06 3.80 6.83
C GLY A 32 -15.11 2.70 6.90
N ALA A 33 -16.34 2.97 6.48
CA ALA A 33 -17.44 1.99 6.44
C ALA A 33 -17.14 0.84 5.45
N ALA A 34 -16.72 1.16 4.23
CA ALA A 34 -16.39 0.18 3.20
C ALA A 34 -15.22 -0.72 3.60
N LYS A 35 -14.19 -0.16 4.27
CA LYS A 35 -13.05 -0.90 4.80
C LYS A 35 -13.46 -1.92 5.87
N GLN A 36 -14.38 -1.57 6.77
CA GLN A 36 -14.89 -2.51 7.79
C GLN A 36 -15.57 -3.71 7.13
N ILE A 37 -16.40 -3.48 6.11
CA ILE A 37 -17.04 -4.55 5.33
C ILE A 37 -15.98 -5.40 4.64
N ALA A 38 -15.03 -4.76 3.96
CA ALA A 38 -13.98 -5.38 3.17
C ALA A 38 -13.06 -6.30 3.98
N LEU A 39 -12.76 -5.94 5.23
CA LEU A 39 -11.88 -6.69 6.13
C LEU A 39 -12.60 -7.75 6.96
N SER A 40 -13.91 -7.92 6.78
CA SER A 40 -14.64 -9.00 7.47
C SER A 40 -14.24 -10.38 6.95
N ASP A 41 -14.25 -11.38 7.81
CA ASP A 41 -13.89 -12.78 7.48
C ASP A 41 -14.69 -13.32 6.27
N LYS A 42 -15.90 -12.81 6.07
CA LYS A 42 -16.76 -13.17 4.94
C LYS A 42 -16.12 -12.91 3.57
N HIS A 43 -15.25 -11.91 3.47
CA HIS A 43 -14.63 -11.44 2.23
C HIS A 43 -13.14 -11.78 2.09
N ALA A 44 -12.60 -12.55 3.03
CA ALA A 44 -11.18 -12.88 3.08
C ALA A 44 -10.68 -13.55 1.78
N ASN A 45 -11.50 -14.44 1.20
CA ASN A 45 -11.13 -15.24 0.01
C ASN A 45 -11.65 -14.68 -1.31
N ASP A 46 -12.37 -13.54 -1.30
CA ASP A 46 -12.92 -12.95 -2.52
C ASP A 46 -11.79 -12.54 -3.47
N GLN A 47 -11.83 -13.04 -4.70
CA GLN A 47 -10.89 -12.66 -5.76
C GLN A 47 -11.21 -11.28 -6.33
N VAL A 48 -12.49 -10.95 -6.46
CA VAL A 48 -13.03 -9.62 -6.74
C VAL A 48 -13.90 -9.22 -5.56
N LEU A 49 -13.51 -8.19 -4.85
CA LEU A 49 -14.27 -7.71 -3.70
C LEU A 49 -15.44 -6.82 -4.14
N VAL A 50 -16.65 -7.16 -3.70
CA VAL A 50 -17.85 -6.34 -3.94
C VAL A 50 -18.38 -5.80 -2.62
N VAL A 51 -18.12 -4.53 -2.35
CA VAL A 51 -18.59 -3.81 -1.16
C VAL A 51 -19.84 -3.01 -1.53
N ALA A 52 -20.90 -3.13 -0.75
CA ALA A 52 -22.14 -2.40 -0.95
C ALA A 52 -22.60 -1.74 0.35
N GLY A 53 -23.07 -0.51 0.24
CA GLY A 53 -23.63 0.26 1.34
C GLY A 53 -24.86 1.06 0.90
N GLU A 54 -25.36 1.86 1.81
CA GLU A 54 -26.53 2.72 1.58
C GLU A 54 -26.13 4.19 1.80
N ASN A 55 -26.78 5.10 1.05
CA ASN A 55 -26.58 6.55 1.19
C ASN A 55 -25.15 7.04 0.90
N TRP A 56 -24.32 6.25 0.23
CA TRP A 56 -23.00 6.70 -0.21
C TRP A 56 -23.13 7.54 -1.48
N HIS A 57 -22.52 8.72 -1.48
CA HIS A 57 -22.59 9.60 -2.63
C HIS A 57 -21.91 8.98 -3.87
N GLN A 58 -22.64 8.86 -4.98
CA GLN A 58 -22.15 8.17 -6.19
C GLN A 58 -20.82 8.71 -6.73
N GLY A 59 -20.62 10.04 -6.65
CA GLY A 59 -19.42 10.71 -7.16
C GLY A 59 -18.11 10.33 -6.48
N ILE A 60 -18.15 9.70 -5.30
CA ILE A 60 -16.93 9.32 -4.56
C ILE A 60 -16.64 7.81 -4.59
N LEU A 61 -17.57 6.97 -5.07
CA LEU A 61 -17.43 5.51 -5.01
C LEU A 61 -16.18 5.01 -5.75
N GLY A 62 -15.85 5.65 -6.88
CA GLY A 62 -14.63 5.33 -7.62
C GLY A 62 -13.33 5.68 -6.86
N ILE A 63 -13.35 6.74 -6.06
CA ILE A 63 -12.21 7.13 -5.20
C ILE A 63 -12.05 6.10 -4.07
N VAL A 64 -13.15 5.72 -3.43
CA VAL A 64 -13.18 4.70 -2.38
C VAL A 64 -12.72 3.35 -2.92
N ALA A 65 -13.18 2.94 -4.12
CA ALA A 65 -12.75 1.72 -4.77
C ALA A 65 -11.23 1.71 -5.02
N SER A 66 -10.65 2.81 -5.52
CA SER A 66 -9.20 2.93 -5.72
C SER A 66 -8.43 2.75 -4.41
N ARG A 67 -8.85 3.42 -3.33
CA ARG A 67 -8.20 3.30 -2.02
C ARG A 67 -8.29 1.88 -1.43
N LEU A 68 -9.41 1.18 -1.65
CA LEU A 68 -9.53 -0.22 -1.24
C LEU A 68 -8.64 -1.16 -2.07
N VAL A 69 -8.49 -0.90 -3.38
CA VAL A 69 -7.54 -1.63 -4.24
C VAL A 69 -6.10 -1.48 -3.74
N GLU A 70 -5.67 -0.26 -3.41
CA GLU A 70 -4.35 0.01 -2.85
C GLU A 70 -4.14 -0.71 -1.50
N LEU A 71 -5.17 -0.75 -0.64
CA LEU A 71 -5.09 -1.40 0.67
C LEU A 71 -5.07 -2.92 0.59
N LEU A 72 -5.85 -3.51 -0.33
CA LEU A 72 -6.16 -4.95 -0.35
C LEU A 72 -5.42 -5.72 -1.45
N HIS A 73 -4.81 -5.01 -2.39
CA HIS A 73 -4.08 -5.58 -3.53
C HIS A 73 -4.92 -6.56 -4.36
N LYS A 74 -6.20 -6.23 -4.57
CA LYS A 74 -7.14 -6.99 -5.41
C LYS A 74 -8.17 -6.07 -6.08
N PRO A 75 -8.83 -6.49 -7.17
CA PRO A 75 -9.91 -5.72 -7.79
C PRO A 75 -11.07 -5.49 -6.82
N VAL A 76 -11.62 -4.27 -6.81
CA VAL A 76 -12.70 -3.86 -5.91
C VAL A 76 -13.82 -3.16 -6.68
N ILE A 77 -15.05 -3.50 -6.35
CA ILE A 77 -16.27 -2.82 -6.79
C ILE A 77 -16.97 -2.25 -5.56
N VAL A 78 -17.24 -0.94 -5.56
CA VAL A 78 -17.96 -0.25 -4.49
C VAL A 78 -19.29 0.22 -5.02
N LEU A 79 -20.38 -0.16 -4.34
CA LEU A 79 -21.77 0.08 -4.72
C LEU A 79 -22.48 0.86 -3.63
N SER A 80 -23.42 1.71 -4.03
CA SER A 80 -24.39 2.35 -3.13
C SER A 80 -25.81 2.08 -3.59
N LEU A 81 -26.69 1.77 -2.66
CA LEU A 81 -28.12 1.63 -2.92
C LEU A 81 -28.73 3.02 -3.13
N ILE A 82 -29.28 3.25 -4.33
CA ILE A 82 -29.90 4.51 -4.75
C ILE A 82 -31.21 4.18 -5.49
N ASP A 83 -32.34 4.64 -4.98
CA ASP A 83 -33.65 4.41 -5.57
C ASP A 83 -33.93 2.91 -5.83
N GLY A 84 -33.54 2.04 -4.91
CA GLY A 84 -33.78 0.60 -4.99
C GLY A 84 -32.82 -0.17 -5.91
N ILE A 85 -31.83 0.49 -6.52
CA ILE A 85 -30.82 -0.11 -7.41
C ILE A 85 -29.44 0.20 -6.87
N TYR A 86 -28.56 -0.79 -6.84
CA TYR A 86 -27.15 -0.58 -6.55
C TYR A 86 -26.43 0.04 -7.75
N LYS A 87 -25.80 1.19 -7.54
CA LYS A 87 -24.97 1.88 -8.55
C LYS A 87 -23.57 2.07 -8.01
N GLY A 88 -22.55 1.89 -8.84
CA GLY A 88 -21.20 2.12 -8.38
C GLY A 88 -20.09 1.96 -9.40
N SER A 89 -18.90 1.87 -8.88
CA SER A 89 -17.66 1.85 -9.65
C SER A 89 -16.75 0.70 -9.23
N GLY A 90 -16.13 0.06 -10.23
CA GLY A 90 -15.05 -0.89 -10.03
C GLY A 90 -13.70 -0.29 -10.38
N ARG A 91 -12.67 -0.78 -9.71
CA ARG A 91 -11.25 -0.48 -9.98
C ARG A 91 -10.44 -1.77 -9.99
N THR A 92 -9.50 -1.83 -10.88
CA THR A 92 -8.61 -2.98 -11.00
C THR A 92 -7.36 -2.87 -10.15
N TYR A 93 -6.65 -3.97 -10.03
CA TYR A 93 -5.32 -4.06 -9.42
C TYR A 93 -4.32 -4.58 -10.46
N ASN A 94 -3.13 -3.98 -10.54
CA ASN A 94 -2.01 -4.42 -11.38
C ASN A 94 -2.36 -4.69 -12.86
N ASN A 95 -3.07 -3.76 -13.50
CA ASN A 95 -3.45 -3.88 -14.93
C ASN A 95 -4.29 -5.11 -15.28
N PHE A 96 -4.86 -5.81 -14.29
CA PHE A 96 -5.82 -6.87 -14.54
C PHE A 96 -7.04 -6.32 -15.26
N ASP A 97 -7.53 -7.00 -16.30
CA ASP A 97 -8.71 -6.55 -17.05
C ASP A 97 -10.01 -6.88 -16.31
N LEU A 98 -10.38 -6.01 -15.36
CA LEU A 98 -11.61 -6.15 -14.59
C LEU A 98 -12.85 -6.01 -15.49
N TYR A 99 -12.79 -5.18 -16.54
CA TYR A 99 -13.91 -4.97 -17.44
C TYR A 99 -14.22 -6.25 -18.23
N GLN A 100 -13.21 -6.93 -18.76
CA GLN A 100 -13.38 -8.20 -19.46
C GLN A 100 -13.94 -9.29 -18.54
N LEU A 101 -13.43 -9.41 -17.30
CA LEU A 101 -13.94 -10.37 -16.34
C LEU A 101 -15.42 -10.10 -16.02
N MET A 102 -15.75 -8.88 -15.64
CA MET A 102 -17.11 -8.51 -15.24
C MET A 102 -18.08 -8.51 -16.43
N GLY A 103 -17.58 -8.32 -17.64
CA GLY A 103 -18.35 -8.43 -18.87
C GLY A 103 -18.97 -9.81 -19.11
N GLN A 104 -18.39 -10.88 -18.54
CA GLN A 104 -18.93 -12.25 -18.61
C GLN A 104 -20.26 -12.37 -17.85
N TYR A 105 -20.52 -11.46 -16.92
CA TYR A 105 -21.73 -11.39 -16.10
C TYR A 105 -22.71 -10.32 -16.57
N ARG A 106 -22.64 -9.90 -17.84
CA ARG A 106 -23.41 -8.77 -18.40
C ARG A 106 -24.91 -8.87 -18.16
N SER A 107 -25.46 -10.08 -18.10
CA SER A 107 -26.90 -10.33 -17.87
C SER A 107 -27.41 -9.93 -16.47
N PHE A 108 -26.53 -9.76 -15.49
CA PHE A 108 -26.89 -9.33 -14.14
C PHE A 108 -27.08 -7.81 -14.03
N TYR A 109 -26.54 -7.02 -14.97
CA TYR A 109 -26.50 -5.56 -14.86
C TYR A 109 -27.61 -4.87 -15.65
N ASP A 110 -28.21 -3.86 -15.04
CA ASP A 110 -29.09 -2.90 -15.73
C ASP A 110 -28.25 -2.00 -16.65
N THR A 111 -27.14 -1.48 -16.12
CA THR A 111 -26.12 -0.75 -16.90
C THR A 111 -24.73 -1.27 -16.59
N PHE A 112 -23.87 -1.27 -17.61
CA PHE A 112 -22.47 -1.67 -17.48
C PHE A 112 -21.64 -0.97 -18.54
N GLY A 113 -20.53 -0.35 -18.14
CA GLY A 113 -19.63 0.34 -19.05
C GLY A 113 -18.29 0.66 -18.41
N GLY A 114 -17.28 0.94 -19.22
CA GLY A 114 -15.96 1.26 -18.74
C GLY A 114 -14.85 0.77 -19.66
N HIS A 115 -13.70 0.52 -19.08
CA HIS A 115 -12.49 -0.01 -19.71
C HIS A 115 -11.72 -0.91 -18.75
N ALA A 116 -10.64 -1.55 -19.17
CA ALA A 116 -9.88 -2.54 -18.40
C ALA A 116 -9.63 -2.15 -16.95
N SER A 117 -9.24 -0.89 -16.68
CA SER A 117 -8.83 -0.43 -15.35
C SER A 117 -9.96 0.15 -14.48
N ALA A 118 -11.12 0.49 -15.08
CA ALA A 118 -12.21 1.12 -14.37
C ALA A 118 -13.55 0.85 -15.05
N LEU A 119 -14.56 0.51 -14.27
CA LEU A 119 -15.90 0.28 -14.75
C LEU A 119 -16.96 0.96 -13.86
N GLY A 120 -18.13 1.18 -14.45
CA GLY A 120 -19.35 1.57 -13.77
C GLY A 120 -20.47 0.57 -14.04
N LEU A 121 -21.31 0.32 -13.06
CA LEU A 121 -22.44 -0.57 -13.21
C LEU A 121 -23.64 -0.14 -12.37
N ALA A 122 -24.82 -0.61 -12.79
CA ALA A 122 -26.03 -0.64 -11.97
C ALA A 122 -26.58 -2.06 -11.95
N ILE A 123 -27.08 -2.50 -10.78
CA ILE A 123 -27.51 -3.87 -10.55
C ILE A 123 -28.63 -3.90 -9.49
N SER A 124 -29.67 -4.72 -9.70
CA SER A 124 -30.72 -4.93 -8.71
C SER A 124 -30.20 -5.71 -7.49
N PRO A 125 -30.85 -5.60 -6.31
CA PRO A 125 -30.47 -6.36 -5.12
C PRO A 125 -30.44 -7.88 -5.32
N GLU A 126 -31.42 -8.41 -6.05
CA GLU A 126 -31.51 -9.85 -6.35
C GLU A 126 -30.33 -10.30 -7.22
N ASN A 127 -30.04 -9.56 -8.28
CA ASN A 127 -28.94 -9.86 -9.19
C ASN A 127 -27.58 -9.68 -8.50
N LEU A 128 -27.44 -8.73 -7.56
CA LEU A 128 -26.20 -8.56 -6.79
C LEU A 128 -25.91 -9.80 -5.94
N SER A 129 -26.92 -10.39 -5.31
CA SER A 129 -26.75 -11.63 -4.53
C SER A 129 -26.30 -12.78 -5.41
N ALA A 130 -26.95 -12.95 -6.56
CA ALA A 130 -26.58 -13.99 -7.53
C ALA A 130 -25.16 -13.76 -8.11
N LEU A 131 -24.79 -12.51 -8.41
CA LEU A 131 -23.44 -12.17 -8.87
C LEU A 131 -22.39 -12.52 -7.82
N ARG A 132 -22.64 -12.21 -6.54
CA ARG A 132 -21.71 -12.56 -5.45
C ARG A 132 -21.47 -14.06 -5.34
N GLU A 133 -22.51 -14.89 -5.51
CA GLU A 133 -22.37 -16.34 -5.53
C GLU A 133 -21.46 -16.80 -6.67
N GLN A 134 -21.60 -16.21 -7.85
CA GLN A 134 -20.73 -16.54 -9.00
C GLN A 134 -19.27 -16.07 -8.76
N LEU A 135 -19.07 -14.91 -8.17
CA LEU A 135 -17.73 -14.39 -7.88
C LEU A 135 -17.01 -15.16 -6.75
N ALA A 136 -17.76 -15.73 -5.81
CA ALA A 136 -17.22 -16.51 -4.69
C ALA A 136 -16.54 -17.82 -5.13
N VAL A 137 -16.90 -18.36 -6.29
CA VAL A 137 -16.32 -19.59 -6.85
C VAL A 137 -15.26 -19.31 -7.91
N LEU A 138 -14.86 -18.07 -8.11
CA LEU A 138 -13.78 -17.73 -9.04
C LEU A 138 -12.46 -18.41 -8.63
N PRO A 139 -11.73 -18.99 -9.58
CA PRO A 139 -10.36 -19.43 -9.32
C PRO A 139 -9.48 -18.24 -8.98
N THR A 140 -8.31 -18.50 -8.42
CA THR A 140 -7.29 -17.46 -8.20
C THR A 140 -7.03 -16.72 -9.50
N LEU A 141 -7.20 -15.39 -9.47
CA LEU A 141 -6.98 -14.55 -10.64
C LEU A 141 -5.49 -14.50 -11.00
N ASP A 142 -5.21 -14.66 -12.28
CA ASP A 142 -3.88 -14.39 -12.82
C ASP A 142 -3.71 -12.88 -12.99
N VAL A 143 -3.26 -12.23 -11.91
CA VAL A 143 -3.04 -10.79 -11.89
C VAL A 143 -1.61 -10.53 -12.40
N PRO A 144 -1.44 -9.72 -13.46
CA PRO A 144 -0.12 -9.42 -13.98
C PRO A 144 0.81 -8.83 -12.91
N GLU A 145 2.07 -9.23 -12.92
CA GLU A 145 3.08 -8.56 -12.09
C GLU A 145 3.26 -7.12 -12.54
N ILE A 146 3.45 -6.22 -11.57
CA ILE A 146 3.78 -4.83 -11.89
C ILE A 146 5.20 -4.82 -12.49
N SER A 147 5.29 -4.42 -13.75
CA SER A 147 6.57 -4.04 -14.36
C SER A 147 6.61 -2.53 -14.54
N VAL A 148 7.60 -1.89 -13.94
CA VAL A 148 7.83 -0.47 -14.15
C VAL A 148 8.80 -0.30 -15.32
N ALA A 149 8.35 0.37 -16.36
CA ALA A 149 9.19 0.65 -17.52
C ALA A 149 10.30 1.64 -17.12
N VAL A 150 11.54 1.32 -17.46
CA VAL A 150 12.69 2.20 -17.30
C VAL A 150 13.17 2.63 -18.68
N ASN A 151 13.05 3.91 -18.99
CA ASN A 151 13.50 4.44 -20.28
C ASN A 151 15.02 4.52 -20.36
N MET A 152 15.69 4.84 -19.24
CA MET A 152 17.14 4.96 -19.17
C MET A 152 17.66 4.71 -17.74
N MET A 153 18.76 3.99 -17.62
CA MET A 153 19.56 3.96 -16.40
C MET A 153 20.44 5.21 -16.34
N LEU A 154 20.29 6.03 -15.30
CA LEU A 154 21.03 7.30 -15.19
C LEU A 154 21.57 7.47 -13.76
N PRO A 155 22.90 7.58 -13.59
CA PRO A 155 23.48 7.82 -12.29
C PRO A 155 23.13 9.24 -11.78
N VAL A 156 22.99 9.40 -10.47
CA VAL A 156 22.64 10.68 -9.82
C VAL A 156 23.59 11.81 -10.23
N SER A 157 24.89 11.51 -10.45
CA SER A 157 25.89 12.48 -10.86
C SER A 157 25.63 13.13 -12.24
N LYS A 158 24.79 12.50 -13.07
CA LYS A 158 24.39 13.02 -14.39
C LYS A 158 23.04 13.74 -14.35
N MET A 159 22.35 13.70 -13.23
CA MET A 159 21.06 14.36 -13.05
C MET A 159 21.26 15.83 -12.70
N ALA A 160 20.77 16.73 -13.53
CA ALA A 160 20.94 18.17 -13.37
C ALA A 160 19.77 18.91 -14.01
N ILE A 161 19.56 20.17 -13.61
CA ILE A 161 18.49 21.02 -14.17
C ILE A 161 18.52 21.09 -15.69
N PRO A 162 19.68 21.25 -16.38
CA PRO A 162 19.70 21.27 -17.84
C PRO A 162 19.21 19.99 -18.50
N VAL A 163 19.39 18.81 -17.84
CA VAL A 163 18.83 17.54 -18.32
C VAL A 163 17.31 17.57 -18.26
N TYR A 164 16.76 18.01 -17.14
CA TYR A 164 15.32 18.21 -16.99
C TYR A 164 14.76 19.19 -18.04
N GLU A 165 15.44 20.33 -18.25
CA GLU A 165 15.02 21.31 -19.26
C GLU A 165 15.05 20.72 -20.68
N GLY A 166 15.97 19.81 -20.97
CA GLY A 166 15.94 19.04 -22.21
C GLY A 166 14.71 18.12 -22.34
N LEU A 167 14.24 17.54 -21.22
CA LEU A 167 13.04 16.72 -21.21
C LEU A 167 11.76 17.51 -21.47
N THR A 168 11.70 18.79 -21.07
CA THR A 168 10.51 19.63 -21.33
C THR A 168 10.24 19.85 -22.82
N LEU A 169 11.21 19.61 -23.69
CA LEU A 169 10.99 19.63 -25.14
C LEU A 169 10.09 18.50 -25.64
N LEU A 170 9.89 17.45 -24.80
CA LEU A 170 8.99 16.33 -25.09
C LEU A 170 7.57 16.56 -24.58
N GLU A 171 7.32 17.66 -23.86
CA GLU A 171 5.99 17.99 -23.31
C GLU A 171 5.00 18.38 -24.43
N PRO A 172 3.66 18.24 -24.21
CA PRO A 172 3.04 17.85 -22.94
C PRO A 172 3.03 16.34 -22.70
N PHE A 173 3.32 15.93 -21.46
CA PHE A 173 3.18 14.53 -21.04
C PHE A 173 1.73 14.18 -20.71
N GLY A 174 1.35 12.93 -20.94
CA GLY A 174 0.01 12.42 -20.68
C GLY A 174 -0.25 11.09 -21.35
N THR A 175 -1.51 10.79 -21.62
CA THR A 175 -1.91 9.56 -22.33
C THR A 175 -1.29 9.52 -23.74
N GLY A 176 -0.52 8.47 -24.04
CA GLY A 176 0.18 8.30 -25.32
C GLY A 176 1.55 8.98 -25.40
N ASN A 177 1.90 9.84 -24.43
CA ASN A 177 3.22 10.46 -24.30
C ASN A 177 3.64 10.50 -22.83
N VAL A 178 4.06 9.34 -22.32
CA VAL A 178 4.38 9.18 -20.88
C VAL A 178 5.70 9.89 -20.56
N GLN A 179 5.73 10.55 -19.39
CA GLN A 179 6.96 11.18 -18.91
C GLN A 179 8.07 10.12 -18.75
N PRO A 180 9.29 10.38 -19.25
CA PRO A 180 10.40 9.45 -19.15
C PRO A 180 10.76 9.09 -17.70
N THR A 181 10.98 7.81 -17.46
CA THR A 181 11.39 7.25 -16.19
C THR A 181 12.86 6.86 -16.21
N PHE A 182 13.54 7.12 -15.11
CA PHE A 182 14.97 6.88 -14.94
C PHE A 182 15.21 5.86 -13.84
N GLY A 183 15.95 4.80 -14.17
CA GLY A 183 16.45 3.85 -13.19
C GLY A 183 17.73 4.37 -12.54
N VAL A 184 17.79 4.30 -11.21
CA VAL A 184 18.95 4.68 -10.41
C VAL A 184 19.37 3.47 -9.59
N GLN A 185 20.56 2.96 -9.88
CA GLN A 185 21.07 1.78 -9.21
C GLN A 185 21.96 2.20 -8.04
N GLU A 186 21.64 1.68 -6.87
CA GLU A 186 22.43 1.80 -5.62
C GLU A 186 23.03 3.21 -5.38
N PRO A 187 22.20 4.29 -5.40
CA PRO A 187 22.72 5.63 -5.20
C PRO A 187 23.27 5.80 -3.79
N THR A 188 24.23 6.70 -3.63
CA THR A 188 24.64 7.15 -2.30
C THR A 188 23.51 7.99 -1.69
N ILE A 189 22.92 7.50 -0.60
CA ILE A 189 21.89 8.18 0.17
C ILE A 189 22.54 8.82 1.38
N GLU A 190 22.51 10.16 1.44
CA GLU A 190 23.05 10.95 2.54
C GLU A 190 22.08 11.01 3.73
N LYS A 191 20.77 11.04 3.43
CA LYS A 191 19.72 11.10 4.44
C LYS A 191 18.43 10.47 3.93
N ALA A 192 17.76 9.74 4.80
CA ALA A 192 16.41 9.22 4.59
C ALA A 192 15.51 9.65 5.74
N VAL A 193 14.32 10.15 5.43
CA VAL A 193 13.32 10.58 6.43
C VAL A 193 11.91 10.28 5.95
N THR A 194 11.00 10.08 6.89
CA THR A 194 9.56 10.06 6.62
C THR A 194 8.99 11.47 6.66
N MET A 195 7.90 11.70 5.93
CA MET A 195 7.17 12.96 5.89
C MET A 195 5.66 12.73 5.96
N GLY A 196 4.93 13.81 6.24
CA GLY A 196 3.48 13.78 6.42
C GLY A 196 3.06 13.53 7.86
N SER A 197 1.83 13.87 8.21
CA SER A 197 1.28 13.73 9.57
C SER A 197 1.23 12.28 10.05
N THR A 198 1.12 11.33 9.11
CA THR A 198 1.06 9.88 9.35
C THR A 198 2.34 9.15 8.93
N ASN A 199 3.43 9.88 8.63
CA ASN A 199 4.71 9.32 8.16
C ASN A 199 4.56 8.39 6.93
N GLN A 200 3.65 8.71 6.02
CA GLN A 200 3.34 7.87 4.86
C GLN A 200 4.15 8.20 3.61
N HIS A 201 5.02 9.20 3.66
CA HIS A 201 5.84 9.61 2.54
C HIS A 201 7.31 9.38 2.86
N LEU A 202 8.08 8.99 1.86
CA LEU A 202 9.53 8.83 1.94
C LEU A 202 10.22 10.03 1.28
N LYS A 203 11.25 10.56 1.93
CA LYS A 203 12.18 11.53 1.33
C LYS A 203 13.60 11.05 1.50
N LEU A 204 14.31 10.94 0.39
CA LEU A 204 15.72 10.64 0.32
C LEU A 204 16.49 11.90 -0.09
N THR A 205 17.60 12.19 0.58
CA THR A 205 18.58 13.15 0.10
C THR A 205 19.74 12.35 -0.48
N LEU A 206 19.98 12.53 -1.77
CA LEU A 206 21.03 11.85 -2.51
C LEU A 206 22.29 12.72 -2.58
N ALA A 207 23.38 12.17 -3.10
CA ALA A 207 24.57 12.94 -3.44
C ALA A 207 24.19 14.19 -4.28
N ASN A 208 24.95 15.28 -4.15
CA ASN A 208 24.67 16.58 -4.77
C ASN A 208 23.37 17.26 -4.27
N GLN A 209 22.85 16.86 -3.11
CA GLN A 209 21.65 17.44 -2.50
C GLN A 209 20.39 17.30 -3.36
N ILE A 210 20.35 16.32 -4.26
CA ILE A 210 19.16 15.97 -5.01
C ILE A 210 18.18 15.24 -4.08
N GLU A 211 16.94 15.71 -4.05
CA GLU A 211 15.88 15.09 -3.27
C GLU A 211 15.10 14.09 -4.13
N ALA A 212 14.88 12.88 -3.62
CA ALA A 212 13.95 11.91 -4.19
C ALA A 212 12.80 11.68 -3.21
N VAL A 213 11.56 11.83 -3.70
CA VAL A 213 10.35 11.81 -2.85
C VAL A 213 9.37 10.77 -3.37
N GLY A 214 8.92 9.90 -2.48
CA GLY A 214 7.83 8.95 -2.71
C GLY A 214 6.62 9.32 -1.86
N PHE A 215 5.49 9.58 -2.50
CA PHE A 215 4.26 9.96 -1.83
C PHE A 215 3.33 8.77 -1.67
N ASN A 216 2.68 8.65 -0.49
CA ASN A 216 1.68 7.62 -0.16
C ASN A 216 2.19 6.16 -0.28
N HIS A 217 3.47 5.95 0.08
CA HIS A 217 4.11 4.65 0.11
C HIS A 217 4.62 4.32 1.53
N PRO A 218 3.72 3.98 2.47
CA PRO A 218 4.11 3.66 3.84
C PRO A 218 5.06 2.46 3.92
N GLU A 219 5.00 1.55 2.96
CA GLU A 219 5.90 0.39 2.86
C GLU A 219 7.36 0.80 2.60
N TRP A 220 7.60 1.92 1.90
CA TRP A 220 8.96 2.42 1.64
C TRP A 220 9.58 3.13 2.84
N THR A 221 8.80 3.44 3.88
CA THR A 221 9.32 4.12 5.07
C THR A 221 10.31 3.26 5.86
N THR A 222 10.30 1.95 5.64
CA THR A 222 11.29 1.01 6.19
C THR A 222 12.71 1.29 5.68
N ILE A 223 12.85 1.96 4.52
CA ILE A 223 14.14 2.37 3.95
C ILE A 223 14.88 3.35 4.88
N VAL A 224 14.16 4.11 5.70
CA VAL A 224 14.76 5.08 6.63
C VAL A 224 15.73 4.39 7.61
N ALA A 225 15.42 3.16 8.02
CA ALA A 225 16.27 2.38 8.91
C ALA A 225 17.48 1.75 8.18
N HIS A 226 17.31 1.39 6.91
CA HIS A 226 18.33 0.71 6.11
C HIS A 226 18.40 1.28 4.69
N PRO A 227 18.95 2.49 4.50
CA PRO A 227 18.94 3.17 3.20
C PRO A 227 20.00 2.64 2.21
N ALA A 228 20.79 1.63 2.59
CA ALA A 228 21.83 1.08 1.73
C ALA A 228 21.29 0.06 0.72
N ASN A 229 21.94 -0.02 -0.44
CA ASN A 229 21.69 -1.04 -1.48
C ASN A 229 20.27 -1.02 -2.07
N ILE A 230 19.61 0.12 -2.05
CA ILE A 230 18.36 0.29 -2.77
C ILE A 230 18.61 0.77 -4.21
N SER A 231 17.74 0.37 -5.11
CA SER A 231 17.63 0.92 -6.45
C SER A 231 16.22 1.46 -6.63
N PHE A 232 16.03 2.44 -7.45
CA PHE A 232 14.69 2.99 -7.67
C PHE A 232 14.47 3.46 -9.10
N VAL A 233 13.21 3.59 -9.47
CA VAL A 233 12.74 4.26 -10.68
C VAL A 233 12.08 5.57 -10.29
N ALA A 234 12.42 6.64 -11.02
CA ALA A 234 11.86 7.96 -10.75
C ALA A 234 11.66 8.77 -12.03
N THR A 235 10.77 9.72 -11.99
CA THR A 235 10.70 10.83 -12.95
C THR A 235 11.43 12.04 -12.41
N MET A 236 11.89 12.93 -13.32
CA MET A 236 12.49 14.21 -12.92
C MET A 236 11.44 15.30 -12.86
N GLY A 237 11.55 16.16 -11.86
CA GLY A 237 10.72 17.35 -11.69
C GLY A 237 11.51 18.50 -11.10
N LEU A 238 10.85 19.65 -10.97
CA LEU A 238 11.42 20.82 -10.30
C LEU A 238 10.60 21.17 -9.06
N ASN A 239 11.29 21.39 -7.97
CA ASN A 239 10.72 21.93 -6.76
C ASN A 239 11.13 23.42 -6.61
N TYR A 240 10.11 24.26 -6.44
CA TYR A 240 10.29 25.70 -6.16
C TYR A 240 10.02 25.97 -4.69
N PHE A 241 11.08 26.21 -3.94
CA PHE A 241 10.96 26.49 -2.52
C PHE A 241 11.79 27.73 -2.13
N ARG A 242 11.15 28.71 -1.49
CA ARG A 242 11.75 29.98 -1.06
C ARG A 242 12.55 30.67 -2.19
N GLY A 243 11.97 30.72 -3.40
CA GLY A 243 12.58 31.35 -4.58
C GLY A 243 13.74 30.58 -5.20
N LYS A 244 14.07 29.38 -4.72
CA LYS A 244 15.11 28.53 -5.28
C LYS A 244 14.51 27.40 -6.09
N LYS A 245 15.01 27.22 -7.31
CA LYS A 245 14.68 26.12 -8.21
C LYS A 245 15.64 24.95 -7.93
N ARG A 246 15.11 23.77 -7.63
CA ARG A 246 15.89 22.56 -7.35
C ARG A 246 15.36 21.39 -8.15
N LEU A 247 16.26 20.53 -8.65
CA LEU A 247 15.88 19.27 -9.23
C LEU A 247 15.35 18.35 -8.11
N GLN A 248 14.22 17.72 -8.37
CA GLN A 248 13.60 16.71 -7.49
C GLN A 248 13.25 15.48 -8.30
N LEU A 249 13.46 14.30 -7.74
CA LEU A 249 13.02 13.05 -8.30
C LEU A 249 11.71 12.63 -7.63
N LEU A 250 10.74 12.23 -8.43
CA LEU A 250 9.51 11.62 -7.93
C LEU A 250 9.62 10.11 -8.11
N LEU A 251 9.72 9.40 -6.98
CA LEU A 251 9.86 7.95 -6.96
C LEU A 251 8.59 7.30 -7.51
N THR A 252 8.78 6.43 -8.48
CA THR A 252 7.70 5.62 -9.08
C THR A 252 7.72 4.20 -8.52
N ASP A 253 8.93 3.69 -8.24
CA ASP A 253 9.12 2.36 -7.67
C ASP A 253 10.47 2.26 -6.98
N VAL A 254 10.57 1.39 -5.98
CA VAL A 254 11.80 1.16 -5.21
C VAL A 254 12.04 -0.34 -5.06
N SER A 255 13.18 -0.79 -5.59
CA SER A 255 13.69 -2.14 -5.34
C SER A 255 14.49 -2.14 -4.06
N MET A 256 13.97 -2.78 -3.03
CA MET A 256 14.70 -3.03 -1.80
C MET A 256 15.44 -4.37 -1.94
N PRO A 257 16.68 -4.47 -1.46
CA PRO A 257 17.35 -5.76 -1.41
C PRO A 257 16.51 -6.72 -0.56
N PRO A 258 16.45 -8.01 -0.92
CA PRO A 258 15.78 -8.98 -0.07
C PRO A 258 16.41 -8.92 1.33
N ILE A 259 15.57 -8.90 2.36
CA ILE A 259 16.03 -9.00 3.74
C ILE A 259 16.64 -10.39 3.90
N VAL A 260 17.95 -10.45 3.89
CA VAL A 260 18.69 -11.71 4.10
C VAL A 260 18.66 -12.04 5.59
N GLU A 261 18.19 -13.22 5.90
CA GLU A 261 18.22 -13.74 7.26
C GLU A 261 19.67 -13.81 7.75
N ASN A 262 20.00 -13.02 8.77
CA ASN A 262 21.32 -13.05 9.39
C ASN A 262 21.42 -14.29 10.30
N ASP A 263 22.51 -15.06 10.17
CA ASP A 263 22.76 -16.24 11.01
C ASP A 263 22.77 -15.92 12.51
N ALA A 264 23.18 -14.71 12.89
CA ALA A 264 23.10 -14.25 14.28
C ALA A 264 21.63 -14.11 14.73
N HIS A 265 20.76 -13.59 13.88
CA HIS A 265 19.32 -13.50 14.18
C HIS A 265 18.66 -14.89 14.24
N LYS A 266 19.00 -15.81 13.33
CA LYS A 266 18.54 -17.21 13.41
C LYS A 266 18.90 -17.86 14.73
N LYS A 267 20.15 -17.70 15.16
CA LYS A 267 20.63 -18.23 16.45
C LYS A 267 19.87 -17.58 17.61
N PHE A 268 19.65 -16.29 17.55
CA PHE A 268 18.98 -15.51 18.58
C PHE A 268 17.50 -15.90 18.71
N PHE A 269 16.76 -15.89 17.62
CA PHE A 269 15.36 -16.38 17.59
C PHE A 269 15.29 -17.87 17.96
N GLY A 270 16.23 -18.68 17.48
CA GLY A 270 16.31 -20.11 17.82
C GLY A 270 16.55 -20.36 19.31
N HIS A 271 17.28 -19.46 20.01
CA HIS A 271 17.48 -19.55 21.46
C HIS A 271 16.16 -19.30 22.20
N VAL A 272 15.42 -18.27 21.84
CA VAL A 272 14.08 -17.96 22.40
C VAL A 272 13.08 -19.08 22.09
N TYR A 273 13.08 -19.61 20.87
CA TYR A 273 12.20 -20.73 20.52
C TYR A 273 12.47 -21.99 21.34
N LYS A 274 13.76 -22.34 21.54
CA LYS A 274 14.16 -23.47 22.39
C LYS A 274 13.72 -23.26 23.84
N PHE A 275 13.82 -22.05 24.35
CA PHE A 275 13.33 -21.73 25.68
C PHE A 275 11.82 -21.94 25.80
N ILE A 276 11.03 -21.45 24.83
CA ILE A 276 9.57 -21.68 24.80
C ILE A 276 9.25 -23.17 24.73
N TYR A 277 9.98 -23.92 23.89
CA TYR A 277 9.80 -25.36 23.75
C TYR A 277 10.03 -26.11 25.08
N ALA A 278 11.04 -25.71 25.83
CA ALA A 278 11.37 -26.33 27.12
C ALA A 278 10.45 -25.93 28.27
N HIS A 279 9.76 -24.78 28.17
CA HIS A 279 8.97 -24.20 29.27
C HIS A 279 7.52 -23.91 28.88
N GLN A 280 6.87 -24.86 28.22
CA GLN A 280 5.50 -24.69 27.73
C GLN A 280 4.44 -24.53 28.84
N ASP A 281 4.77 -24.91 30.08
CA ASP A 281 3.89 -24.77 31.24
C ASP A 281 4.11 -23.46 32.00
N LEU A 282 5.01 -22.61 31.52
CA LEU A 282 5.27 -21.31 32.07
C LEU A 282 4.27 -20.28 31.53
N ASN A 283 3.67 -19.49 32.41
CA ASN A 283 2.84 -18.37 32.00
C ASN A 283 3.72 -17.20 31.55
N PHE A 284 3.81 -17.01 30.23
CA PHE A 284 4.65 -15.97 29.62
C PHE A 284 4.18 -14.57 29.99
N ALA A 285 2.86 -14.32 30.02
CA ALA A 285 2.32 -12.99 30.31
C ALA A 285 2.68 -12.52 31.72
N GLN A 286 2.64 -13.45 32.71
CA GLN A 286 2.96 -13.13 34.11
C GLN A 286 4.48 -13.09 34.39
N ASN A 287 5.30 -13.75 33.58
CA ASN A 287 6.73 -13.90 33.84
C ASN A 287 7.60 -13.22 32.81
N LEU A 288 7.05 -12.32 31.99
CA LEU A 288 7.74 -11.74 30.84
C LEU A 288 9.06 -11.05 31.22
N ASP A 289 9.11 -10.32 32.35
CA ASP A 289 10.32 -9.64 32.82
C ASP A 289 11.42 -10.64 33.23
N LYS A 290 11.05 -11.69 33.96
CA LYS A 290 11.99 -12.73 34.40
C LYS A 290 12.53 -13.54 33.22
N ILE A 291 11.70 -13.84 32.25
CA ILE A 291 12.09 -14.55 31.03
C ILE A 291 13.05 -13.69 30.21
N ALA A 292 12.74 -12.41 30.04
CA ALA A 292 13.60 -11.47 29.31
C ALA A 292 14.98 -11.34 29.97
N GLU A 293 15.03 -11.22 31.29
CA GLU A 293 16.27 -11.20 32.08
C GLU A 293 17.07 -12.51 31.91
N GLN A 294 16.42 -13.66 32.05
CA GLN A 294 17.06 -14.98 31.89
C GLN A 294 17.64 -15.20 30.49
N LEU A 295 16.97 -14.66 29.47
CA LEU A 295 17.42 -14.74 28.08
C LEU A 295 18.40 -13.61 27.69
N ASN A 296 18.67 -12.68 28.61
CA ASN A 296 19.47 -11.48 28.40
C ASN A 296 19.02 -10.64 27.20
N ILE A 297 17.71 -10.39 27.14
CA ILE A 297 17.06 -9.60 26.08
C ILE A 297 16.09 -8.58 26.70
N THR A 298 15.66 -7.61 25.90
CA THR A 298 14.63 -6.68 26.38
C THR A 298 13.24 -7.33 26.37
N LYS A 299 12.35 -6.90 27.25
CA LYS A 299 10.95 -7.32 27.27
C LYS A 299 10.24 -7.05 25.93
N ASN A 300 10.58 -5.93 25.29
CA ASN A 300 10.05 -5.57 24.00
C ASN A 300 10.50 -6.55 22.91
N ASP A 301 11.79 -6.90 22.89
CA ASP A 301 12.32 -7.89 21.94
C ASP A 301 11.69 -9.26 22.12
N LEU A 302 11.52 -9.71 23.38
CA LEU A 302 10.85 -10.97 23.67
C LEU A 302 9.40 -10.99 23.14
N ASN A 303 8.64 -9.91 23.36
CA ASN A 303 7.29 -9.79 22.83
C ASN A 303 7.27 -9.85 21.29
N ILE A 304 8.16 -9.11 20.65
CA ILE A 304 8.27 -9.10 19.19
C ILE A 304 8.60 -10.51 18.67
N MET A 305 9.53 -11.22 19.28
CA MET A 305 9.91 -12.59 18.89
C MET A 305 8.75 -13.56 19.02
N VAL A 306 7.99 -13.48 20.11
CA VAL A 306 6.79 -14.31 20.31
C VAL A 306 5.76 -14.01 19.21
N GLN A 307 5.54 -12.74 18.87
CA GLN A 307 4.64 -12.35 17.76
C GLN A 307 5.12 -12.90 16.40
N VAL A 308 6.42 -12.83 16.12
CA VAL A 308 6.99 -13.46 14.92
C VAL A 308 6.68 -14.97 14.87
N PHE A 309 6.86 -15.68 15.98
CA PHE A 309 6.56 -17.12 16.04
C PHE A 309 5.06 -17.42 15.89
N ILE A 310 4.17 -16.54 16.37
CA ILE A 310 2.72 -16.65 16.17
C ILE A 310 2.40 -16.47 14.67
N GLU A 311 2.90 -15.41 14.03
CA GLU A 311 2.69 -15.16 12.59
C GLU A 311 3.21 -16.32 11.72
N LEU A 312 4.32 -16.92 12.08
CA LEU A 312 4.89 -18.07 11.36
C LEU A 312 4.14 -19.39 11.63
N GLY A 313 3.27 -19.43 12.62
CA GLY A 313 2.57 -20.62 13.03
C GLY A 313 3.44 -21.61 13.80
N PHE A 314 4.50 -21.16 14.46
CA PHE A 314 5.39 -22.00 15.28
C PHE A 314 4.86 -22.18 16.70
N VAL A 315 4.18 -21.16 17.21
CA VAL A 315 3.57 -21.16 18.55
C VAL A 315 2.17 -20.57 18.51
N LYS A 316 1.38 -20.89 19.52
CA LYS A 316 0.08 -20.26 19.77
C LYS A 316 -0.01 -19.81 21.23
N VAL A 317 -0.75 -18.74 21.48
CA VAL A 317 -1.13 -18.31 22.82
C VAL A 317 -2.44 -18.98 23.19
N ILE A 318 -2.49 -19.58 24.37
CA ILE A 318 -3.71 -20.15 24.94
C ILE A 318 -4.14 -19.34 26.16
N ASP A 319 -5.36 -19.59 26.62
CA ASP A 319 -5.98 -18.87 27.74
C ASP A 319 -5.04 -18.75 28.96
N GLY A 320 -5.02 -17.55 29.55
CA GLY A 320 -4.17 -17.24 30.70
C GLY A 320 -2.74 -16.80 30.36
N GLY A 321 -2.36 -16.67 29.07
CA GLY A 321 -1.06 -16.13 28.65
C GLY A 321 0.07 -17.17 28.55
N PHE A 322 -0.27 -18.44 28.37
CA PHE A 322 0.69 -19.51 28.07
C PHE A 322 1.02 -19.55 26.58
N VAL A 323 2.30 -19.75 26.25
CA VAL A 323 2.75 -19.91 24.87
C VAL A 323 3.08 -21.39 24.61
N LYS A 324 2.34 -22.02 23.70
CA LYS A 324 2.51 -23.43 23.35
C LYS A 324 3.09 -23.57 21.95
N VAL A 325 4.02 -24.49 21.77
CA VAL A 325 4.57 -24.86 20.47
C VAL A 325 3.51 -25.65 19.67
N ILE A 326 3.39 -25.35 18.39
CA ILE A 326 2.50 -26.07 17.46
C ILE A 326 3.26 -27.29 16.92
N PRO A 327 2.80 -28.53 17.19
CA PRO A 327 3.40 -29.72 16.62
C PRO A 327 3.31 -29.70 15.08
N ASN A 328 4.37 -30.14 14.39
CA ASN A 328 4.42 -30.15 12.94
C ASN A 328 4.21 -28.77 12.28
N ALA A 329 4.70 -27.72 12.93
CA ALA A 329 4.64 -26.36 12.39
C ALA A 329 5.24 -26.29 10.98
N PRO A 330 4.71 -25.45 10.08
CA PRO A 330 5.20 -25.34 8.71
C PRO A 330 6.65 -24.86 8.70
N GLN A 331 7.46 -25.39 7.78
CA GLN A 331 8.81 -24.89 7.57
C GLN A 331 8.73 -23.50 6.90
N LYS A 332 8.92 -22.46 7.68
CA LYS A 332 8.95 -21.06 7.21
C LYS A 332 10.21 -20.36 7.71
N THR A 333 10.68 -19.40 6.94
CA THR A 333 11.81 -18.54 7.32
C THR A 333 11.31 -17.33 8.11
N LEU A 334 12.17 -16.74 8.94
CA LEU A 334 11.83 -15.52 9.70
C LEU A 334 11.40 -14.38 8.76
N THR A 335 11.99 -14.34 7.57
CA THR A 335 11.71 -13.32 6.54
C THR A 335 10.29 -13.37 5.97
N THR A 336 9.51 -14.39 6.27
CA THR A 336 8.09 -14.45 5.88
C THR A 336 7.17 -13.73 6.89
N SER A 337 7.69 -13.28 8.04
CA SER A 337 6.94 -12.55 9.07
C SER A 337 7.02 -11.03 8.86
N LYS A 338 5.86 -10.36 8.80
CA LYS A 338 5.78 -8.89 8.75
C LYS A 338 6.35 -8.24 10.03
N THR A 339 6.15 -8.89 11.17
CA THR A 339 6.68 -8.41 12.46
C THR A 339 8.20 -8.53 12.51
N TYR A 340 8.80 -9.57 11.91
CA TYR A 340 10.25 -9.69 11.78
C TYR A 340 10.85 -8.55 10.94
N HIS A 341 10.20 -8.17 9.84
CA HIS A 341 10.62 -7.01 9.04
C HIS A 341 10.61 -5.71 9.86
N LYS A 342 9.56 -5.48 10.67
CA LYS A 342 9.52 -4.32 11.58
C LYS A 342 10.59 -4.37 12.66
N PHE A 343 10.91 -5.55 13.18
CA PHE A 343 11.97 -5.76 14.16
C PHE A 343 13.34 -5.37 13.58
N LEU A 344 13.62 -5.77 12.33
CA LEU A 344 14.86 -5.40 11.62
C LEU A 344 14.93 -3.90 11.33
N ALA A 345 13.80 -3.27 10.99
CA ALA A 345 13.75 -1.85 10.68
C ALA A 345 13.99 -0.94 11.90
N ASN A 346 13.83 -1.45 13.12
CA ASN A 346 14.00 -0.70 14.37
C ASN A 346 15.35 -0.96 15.06
N ARG A 347 16.27 -1.69 14.44
CA ARG A 347 17.64 -1.97 14.89
C ARG A 347 18.68 -1.52 13.89
#